data_5b9eb2c86fe86c7104e059ff3dd99bf2
#
_entry.id   5b9eb2c86fe86c7104e059ff3dd99bf2
#
_cell.length_a   1.000
_cell.length_b   1.000
_cell.length_c   1.000
_cell.angle_alpha   90.00
_cell.angle_beta   90.00
_cell.angle_gamma   90.00
#
_symmetry.space_group_name_H-M   'P 1'
#
loop_
_entity.id
_entity.type
_entity.pdbx_description
1 polymer ?
#
loop_
_entity_poly.entity_id
_entity_poly.type
_entity_poly.pdbx_seq_one_letter_code
_entity_poly.pdbx_strand_id
1 'polypeptide(L)'
;MRKKRFLAGSVAAVVAALIAGTTTSAAAAELAPPFFQGAANGGVTTAKSDPAKFKNCADPKKGEPFGTATPQEVGLDPAVLDQLATTHLLSLQRTLYVVRFGCLVKTGPLNALFENTPQHVWSMTKGFSTAVIGRAVTMGIFNVHDTFGKYFPDLGDAVHRSVTAQQLLQHTSGVKMNWANEIPGVEFDRLKAWGSAPMQHAPGTYFEYSQNGPATVNAMAEKAMQQHGYKDFQDFAQRELFDEIGIDRDNYFWMRDQAGHTEGYAGLHMRPIDIVRFSLLEQNGGVYGGRRLISPEFMREAGTGSEANPGFGYQTWVNSAPWYNTVGLNGLKEKIDQPLIASAPTDMTYGWGWRGRHFFTMPNLGLDIVTTSIEHDFEYDPATAGSEVAVQGEQLSGYHEFFRTAMHAVTDQKVPDPGPYTGRSASLTAFNPGNWVDPIYTVQGRLAAGMLDPNKPGIKQNVADLVRVMAHTGPFVLYN
;
A
#
# COMPACT_ATOMS: atom_id res chain seq x y z
N MET A 1 -19.93 38.05 -18.39
CA MET A 1 -20.53 36.70 -18.46
C MET A 1 -19.89 35.87 -19.57
N ARG A 2 -18.65 35.40 -19.43
CA ARG A 2 -17.98 34.46 -20.37
C ARG A 2 -16.68 33.97 -19.74
N LYS A 3 -16.73 33.04 -18.76
CA LYS A 3 -15.54 32.33 -18.20
C LYS A 3 -15.89 31.11 -17.35
N LYS A 4 -16.87 30.28 -17.75
CA LYS A 4 -17.20 29.02 -17.03
C LYS A 4 -17.42 27.80 -17.93
N ARG A 5 -16.79 27.73 -19.11
CA ARG A 5 -17.00 26.60 -20.04
C ARG A 5 -15.73 25.83 -20.44
N PHE A 6 -14.60 26.01 -19.75
CA PHE A 6 -13.31 25.42 -20.20
C PHE A 6 -12.81 24.22 -19.40
N LEU A 7 -13.40 23.88 -18.23
CA LEU A 7 -12.91 22.73 -17.43
C LEU A 7 -13.68 21.41 -17.62
N ALA A 8 -14.89 21.46 -18.18
CA ALA A 8 -15.67 20.23 -18.38
C ALA A 8 -15.34 19.47 -19.66
N GLY A 9 -14.63 20.11 -20.61
CA GLY A 9 -14.30 19.50 -21.90
C GLY A 9 -13.07 18.58 -21.87
N SER A 10 -12.15 18.79 -20.97
CA SER A 10 -10.86 18.08 -20.97
C SER A 10 -10.92 16.66 -20.39
N VAL A 11 -11.78 16.42 -19.41
CA VAL A 11 -11.93 15.08 -18.80
C VAL A 11 -12.73 14.15 -19.71
N ALA A 12 -13.75 14.66 -20.42
CA ALA A 12 -14.53 13.87 -21.35
C ALA A 12 -13.73 13.47 -22.62
N ALA A 13 -12.75 14.28 -23.03
CA ALA A 13 -11.92 14.01 -24.21
C ALA A 13 -10.88 12.88 -23.96
N VAL A 14 -10.37 12.76 -22.73
CA VAL A 14 -9.43 11.68 -22.37
C VAL A 14 -10.14 10.32 -22.31
N VAL A 15 -11.38 10.28 -21.82
CA VAL A 15 -12.17 9.03 -21.77
C VAL A 15 -12.63 8.60 -23.18
N ALA A 16 -12.95 9.55 -24.07
CA ALA A 16 -13.35 9.24 -25.46
C ALA A 16 -12.19 8.77 -26.34
N ALA A 17 -10.97 9.23 -26.11
CA ALA A 17 -9.78 8.79 -26.84
C ALA A 17 -9.37 7.34 -26.51
N LEU A 18 -9.66 6.87 -25.30
CA LEU A 18 -9.43 5.48 -24.87
C LEU A 18 -10.44 4.48 -25.47
N ILE A 19 -11.63 4.94 -25.90
CA ILE A 19 -12.67 4.08 -26.48
C ILE A 19 -12.54 3.93 -28.00
N ALA A 20 -11.91 4.88 -28.69
CA ALA A 20 -11.81 4.87 -30.16
C ALA A 20 -10.64 4.05 -30.72
N GLY A 21 -9.72 3.55 -29.87
CA GLY A 21 -8.51 2.82 -30.29
C GLY A 21 -8.63 1.29 -30.41
N THR A 22 -9.79 0.67 -30.18
CA THR A 22 -9.89 -0.78 -29.96
C THR A 22 -10.56 -1.60 -31.06
N THR A 23 -10.56 -1.17 -32.31
CA THR A 23 -11.19 -1.95 -33.42
C THR A 23 -10.22 -2.65 -34.38
N THR A 24 -8.98 -2.94 -34.00
CA THR A 24 -8.11 -3.81 -34.83
C THR A 24 -7.18 -4.63 -33.94
N SER A 25 -7.55 -5.83 -33.57
CA SER A 25 -6.61 -6.96 -33.46
C SER A 25 -7.28 -8.27 -33.01
N ALA A 26 -8.05 -8.87 -33.92
CA ALA A 26 -8.42 -10.29 -33.79
C ALA A 26 -7.31 -11.23 -34.34
N ALA A 27 -6.11 -10.72 -34.67
CA ALA A 27 -5.05 -11.48 -35.31
C ALA A 27 -3.76 -11.67 -34.47
N ALA A 28 -3.70 -11.22 -33.22
CA ALA A 28 -2.50 -11.33 -32.41
C ALA A 28 -2.52 -12.52 -31.40
N ALA A 29 -3.50 -13.39 -31.47
CA ALA A 29 -3.66 -14.49 -30.49
C ALA A 29 -2.79 -15.72 -30.77
N GLU A 30 -1.86 -15.72 -31.74
CA GLU A 30 -1.20 -16.96 -32.18
C GLU A 30 0.33 -16.98 -32.06
N LEU A 31 0.96 -16.05 -31.34
CA LEU A 31 2.40 -16.06 -31.11
C LEU A 31 2.76 -15.83 -29.62
N ALA A 32 2.21 -16.64 -28.73
CA ALA A 32 2.80 -16.79 -27.41
C ALA A 32 4.02 -17.73 -27.55
N PRO A 33 5.24 -17.30 -27.18
CA PRO A 33 6.39 -18.21 -27.15
C PRO A 33 6.13 -19.34 -26.16
N PRO A 34 6.74 -20.53 -26.38
CA PRO A 34 6.52 -21.69 -25.53
C PRO A 34 6.92 -21.36 -24.08
N PHE A 35 6.08 -21.76 -23.14
CA PHE A 35 6.24 -21.61 -21.70
C PHE A 35 7.66 -21.99 -21.26
N PHE A 36 8.47 -21.03 -20.87
CA PHE A 36 9.65 -21.32 -20.08
C PHE A 36 9.17 -21.71 -18.68
N GLN A 37 9.16 -22.99 -18.38
CA GLN A 37 9.19 -23.47 -17.01
C GLN A 37 10.59 -23.13 -16.44
N GLY A 38 10.82 -21.86 -16.10
CA GLY A 38 11.91 -21.48 -15.24
C GLY A 38 11.65 -22.13 -13.88
N ALA A 39 12.66 -22.76 -13.30
CA ALA A 39 12.59 -23.28 -11.94
C ALA A 39 12.05 -22.17 -11.04
N ALA A 40 10.99 -22.47 -10.27
CA ALA A 40 10.45 -21.54 -9.28
C ALA A 40 11.60 -21.20 -8.32
N ASN A 41 12.19 -20.03 -8.47
CA ASN A 41 13.20 -19.54 -7.56
C ASN A 41 12.49 -19.26 -6.25
N GLY A 42 12.56 -20.19 -5.29
CA GLY A 42 12.11 -19.96 -3.92
C GLY A 42 12.80 -18.69 -3.40
N GLY A 43 12.10 -17.86 -2.63
CA GLY A 43 12.66 -16.62 -2.10
C GLY A 43 13.96 -16.85 -1.33
N VAL A 44 14.74 -15.80 -1.17
CA VAL A 44 16.04 -15.85 -0.52
C VAL A 44 15.89 -16.07 0.98
N THR A 45 16.40 -17.17 1.50
CA THR A 45 16.45 -17.39 2.95
C THR A 45 17.72 -16.75 3.52
N THR A 46 17.56 -15.90 4.53
CA THR A 46 18.64 -15.23 5.25
C THR A 46 18.73 -15.72 6.68
N ALA A 47 19.96 -15.80 7.22
CA ALA A 47 20.14 -15.96 8.64
C ALA A 47 19.82 -14.66 9.38
N LYS A 48 19.51 -14.75 10.66
CA LYS A 48 19.35 -13.56 11.50
C LYS A 48 20.69 -12.92 11.75
N SER A 49 20.88 -11.68 11.30
CA SER A 49 22.04 -10.87 11.61
C SER A 49 22.10 -10.57 13.11
N ASP A 50 23.31 -10.59 13.69
CA ASP A 50 23.51 -10.28 15.10
C ASP A 50 23.73 -8.77 15.27
N PRO A 51 22.74 -8.01 15.78
CA PRO A 51 22.88 -6.57 15.92
C PRO A 51 23.97 -6.17 16.92
N ALA A 52 24.36 -7.05 17.86
CA ALA A 52 25.41 -6.75 18.83
C ALA A 52 26.79 -6.56 18.19
N LYS A 53 27.00 -7.00 16.95
CA LYS A 53 28.24 -6.83 16.20
C LYS A 53 28.34 -5.49 15.47
N PHE A 54 27.29 -4.70 15.47
CA PHE A 54 27.17 -3.51 14.64
C PHE A 54 26.71 -2.30 15.45
N LYS A 55 26.84 -1.13 14.85
CA LYS A 55 26.23 0.08 15.39
C LYS A 55 24.70 -0.05 15.36
N ASN A 56 24.09 0.30 16.47
CA ASN A 56 22.64 0.35 16.62
C ASN A 56 22.23 1.79 16.96
N CYS A 57 21.14 2.23 16.38
CA CYS A 57 20.56 3.54 16.66
C CYS A 57 19.21 3.35 17.35
N ALA A 58 18.93 4.22 18.32
CA ALA A 58 17.63 4.25 18.96
C ALA A 58 16.57 4.80 18.01
N ASP A 59 15.33 4.33 18.16
CA ASP A 59 14.18 4.89 17.45
C ASP A 59 14.05 6.38 17.81
N PRO A 60 13.98 7.28 16.83
CA PRO A 60 13.96 8.71 17.10
C PRO A 60 12.60 9.16 17.67
N LYS A 61 12.63 9.95 18.75
CA LYS A 61 11.42 10.57 19.31
C LYS A 61 10.88 11.67 18.39
N LYS A 62 9.71 12.20 18.73
CA LYS A 62 9.11 13.34 18.03
C LYS A 62 10.10 14.51 18.00
N GLY A 63 10.36 15.02 16.80
CA GLY A 63 11.29 16.15 16.58
C GLY A 63 12.77 15.77 16.60
N GLU A 64 13.14 14.55 16.95
CA GLU A 64 14.54 14.09 16.91
C GLU A 64 14.91 13.59 15.50
N PRO A 65 16.13 13.87 15.02
CA PRO A 65 16.66 13.31 13.80
C PRO A 65 16.94 11.82 13.97
N PHE A 66 17.01 11.08 12.88
CA PHE A 66 17.47 9.70 12.89
C PHE A 66 18.95 9.63 13.27
N GLY A 67 19.32 8.65 14.09
CA GLY A 67 20.71 8.26 14.26
C GLY A 67 21.26 7.76 12.92
N THR A 68 22.52 8.08 12.62
CA THR A 68 23.17 7.70 11.37
C THR A 68 24.32 6.74 11.59
N ALA A 69 24.64 5.95 10.57
CA ALA A 69 25.83 5.10 10.53
C ALA A 69 26.44 5.14 9.13
N THR A 70 27.75 4.89 9.05
CA THR A 70 28.37 4.53 7.78
C THR A 70 27.92 3.12 7.36
N PRO A 71 27.91 2.77 6.08
CA PRO A 71 27.56 1.41 5.64
C PRO A 71 28.35 0.34 6.36
N GLN A 72 29.65 0.54 6.51
CA GLN A 72 30.56 -0.43 7.15
C GLN A 72 30.25 -0.64 8.64
N GLU A 73 29.86 0.41 9.39
CA GLU A 73 29.47 0.29 10.81
C GLU A 73 28.27 -0.63 11.02
N VAL A 74 27.48 -0.85 9.98
CA VAL A 74 26.30 -1.70 10.02
C VAL A 74 26.37 -2.90 9.08
N GLY A 75 27.54 -3.26 8.57
CA GLY A 75 27.78 -4.44 7.75
C GLY A 75 27.15 -4.34 6.35
N LEU A 76 27.26 -3.17 5.72
CA LEU A 76 26.84 -2.94 4.33
C LEU A 76 28.00 -2.43 3.48
N ASP A 77 28.02 -2.77 2.19
CA ASP A 77 28.98 -2.29 1.20
C ASP A 77 28.60 -0.90 0.67
N PRO A 78 29.42 0.14 0.86
CA PRO A 78 29.12 1.48 0.40
C PRO A 78 29.04 1.61 -1.13
N ALA A 79 29.86 0.89 -1.88
CA ALA A 79 29.87 0.99 -3.34
C ALA A 79 28.59 0.41 -3.94
N VAL A 80 28.10 -0.68 -3.38
CA VAL A 80 26.82 -1.29 -3.78
C VAL A 80 25.65 -0.37 -3.43
N LEU A 81 25.66 0.28 -2.26
CA LEU A 81 24.63 1.26 -1.89
C LEU A 81 24.66 2.51 -2.78
N ASP A 82 25.85 2.95 -3.24
CA ASP A 82 25.97 4.04 -4.21
C ASP A 82 25.38 3.65 -5.56
N GLN A 83 25.63 2.42 -6.02
CA GLN A 83 25.00 1.86 -7.21
C GLN A 83 23.47 1.81 -7.06
N LEU A 84 22.97 1.31 -5.93
CA LEU A 84 21.54 1.23 -5.64
C LEU A 84 20.87 2.62 -5.71
N ALA A 85 21.47 3.64 -5.07
CA ALA A 85 20.98 5.00 -5.07
C ALA A 85 21.00 5.63 -6.49
N THR A 86 22.01 5.31 -7.31
CA THR A 86 22.11 5.78 -8.68
C THR A 86 21.05 5.15 -9.57
N THR A 87 20.84 3.84 -9.47
CA THR A 87 19.79 3.12 -10.21
C THR A 87 18.42 3.65 -9.83
N HIS A 88 18.19 3.88 -8.54
CA HIS A 88 16.95 4.47 -8.02
C HIS A 88 16.68 5.86 -8.62
N LEU A 89 17.70 6.72 -8.70
CA LEU A 89 17.57 8.04 -9.34
C LEU A 89 17.21 7.94 -10.82
N LEU A 90 17.86 7.06 -11.57
CA LEU A 90 17.63 6.88 -13.02
C LEU A 90 16.21 6.36 -13.31
N SER A 91 15.57 5.76 -12.33
CA SER A 91 14.20 5.25 -12.41
C SER A 91 13.15 6.28 -11.98
N LEU A 92 13.47 7.56 -11.99
CA LEU A 92 12.58 8.69 -11.65
C LEU A 92 11.99 8.61 -10.23
N GLN A 93 12.68 7.96 -9.31
CA GLN A 93 12.26 7.89 -7.91
C GLN A 93 12.62 9.18 -7.16
N ARG A 94 11.77 9.61 -6.20
CA ARG A 94 11.99 10.84 -5.42
C ARG A 94 12.90 10.62 -4.23
N THR A 95 12.58 9.64 -3.39
CA THR A 95 13.34 9.41 -2.17
C THR A 95 13.68 7.95 -2.00
N LEU A 96 14.85 7.71 -1.45
CA LEU A 96 15.34 6.41 -1.01
C LEU A 96 15.89 6.56 0.40
N TYR A 97 15.50 5.68 1.30
CA TYR A 97 16.10 5.52 2.61
C TYR A 97 16.49 4.07 2.79
N VAL A 98 17.74 3.84 3.18
CA VAL A 98 18.24 2.55 3.64
C VAL A 98 18.57 2.69 5.12
N VAL A 99 17.90 1.89 5.93
CA VAL A 99 18.05 1.88 7.40
C VAL A 99 18.47 0.49 7.82
N ARG A 100 19.51 0.39 8.66
CA ARG A 100 19.90 -0.89 9.24
C ARG A 100 20.15 -0.75 10.73
N PHE A 101 19.58 -1.67 11.52
CA PHE A 101 19.64 -1.66 12.99
C PHE A 101 19.23 -0.29 13.59
N GLY A 102 18.17 0.33 13.05
CA GLY A 102 17.66 1.63 13.47
C GLY A 102 18.47 2.84 12.96
N CYS A 103 19.64 2.63 12.35
CA CYS A 103 20.48 3.71 11.83
C CYS A 103 20.16 4.02 10.36
N LEU A 104 19.98 5.30 10.05
CA LEU A 104 19.91 5.78 8.67
C LEU A 104 21.31 5.69 8.04
N VAL A 105 21.44 4.89 6.99
CA VAL A 105 22.73 4.55 6.38
C VAL A 105 22.93 5.23 5.05
N LYS A 106 21.87 5.27 4.23
CA LYS A 106 21.91 5.84 2.88
C LYS A 106 20.64 6.58 2.55
N THR A 107 20.77 7.71 1.91
CA THR A 107 19.66 8.49 1.32
C THR A 107 19.88 8.64 -0.18
N GLY A 108 18.77 8.74 -0.90
CA GLY A 108 18.79 9.06 -2.33
C GLY A 108 19.20 10.51 -2.58
N PRO A 109 19.74 10.82 -3.77
CA PRO A 109 20.26 12.16 -4.08
C PRO A 109 19.18 13.27 -4.12
N LEU A 110 17.91 12.91 -4.28
CA LEU A 110 16.79 13.87 -4.29
C LEU A 110 16.07 13.99 -2.94
N ASN A 111 16.48 13.23 -1.91
CA ASN A 111 15.79 13.24 -0.63
C ASN A 111 15.60 14.65 -0.05
N ALA A 112 16.65 15.46 -0.05
CA ALA A 112 16.61 16.82 0.51
C ALA A 112 15.54 17.74 -0.12
N LEU A 113 15.11 17.43 -1.34
CA LEU A 113 14.06 18.18 -2.04
C LEU A 113 12.64 17.75 -1.64
N PHE A 114 12.47 16.49 -1.21
CA PHE A 114 11.14 15.88 -1.07
C PHE A 114 10.83 15.35 0.34
N GLU A 115 11.84 15.17 1.20
CA GLU A 115 11.68 14.46 2.50
C GLU A 115 10.66 15.12 3.44
N ASN A 116 10.49 16.44 3.36
CA ASN A 116 9.58 17.19 4.21
C ASN A 116 8.22 17.50 3.56
N THR A 117 8.00 17.07 2.32
CA THR A 117 6.76 17.30 1.59
C THR A 117 5.86 16.07 1.68
N PRO A 118 4.64 16.18 2.21
CA PRO A 118 3.70 15.07 2.20
C PRO A 118 3.44 14.58 0.78
N GLN A 119 3.57 13.29 0.57
CA GLN A 119 3.35 12.64 -0.72
C GLN A 119 2.22 11.64 -0.59
N HIS A 120 1.38 11.55 -1.61
CA HIS A 120 0.33 10.53 -1.66
C HIS A 120 0.97 9.15 -1.66
N VAL A 121 0.68 8.34 -0.64
CA VAL A 121 1.30 7.03 -0.48
C VAL A 121 0.48 5.89 -1.09
N TRP A 122 -0.65 6.21 -1.73
CA TRP A 122 -1.54 5.24 -2.37
C TRP A 122 -1.87 4.07 -1.44
N SER A 123 -1.86 2.85 -1.97
CA SER A 123 -2.22 1.64 -1.23
C SER A 123 -1.26 1.29 -0.08
N MET A 124 -0.09 1.92 0.03
CA MET A 124 0.74 1.84 1.24
C MET A 124 -0.05 2.31 2.49
N THR A 125 -1.06 3.18 2.31
CA THR A 125 -2.03 3.59 3.36
C THR A 125 -2.60 2.39 4.11
N LYS A 126 -2.81 1.26 3.44
CA LYS A 126 -3.37 0.04 4.04
C LYS A 126 -2.51 -0.50 5.18
N GLY A 127 -1.18 -0.46 5.05
CA GLY A 127 -0.27 -0.84 6.13
C GLY A 127 -0.41 0.05 7.35
N PHE A 128 -0.49 1.38 7.15
CA PHE A 128 -0.74 2.32 8.24
C PHE A 128 -2.09 2.07 8.92
N SER A 129 -3.14 1.84 8.15
CA SER A 129 -4.47 1.51 8.68
C SER A 129 -4.46 0.23 9.51
N THR A 130 -3.76 -0.80 9.00
CA THR A 130 -3.61 -2.08 9.71
C THR A 130 -2.87 -1.91 11.03
N ALA A 131 -1.81 -1.11 11.08
CA ALA A 131 -1.09 -0.84 12.32
C ALA A 131 -1.97 -0.08 13.34
N VAL A 132 -2.79 0.87 12.91
CA VAL A 132 -3.77 1.57 13.76
C VAL A 132 -4.80 0.58 14.30
N ILE A 133 -5.31 -0.32 13.47
CA ILE A 133 -6.22 -1.41 13.90
C ILE A 133 -5.50 -2.34 14.87
N GLY A 134 -4.25 -2.72 14.60
CA GLY A 134 -3.43 -3.55 15.48
C GLY A 134 -3.20 -2.92 16.85
N ARG A 135 -3.04 -1.59 16.89
CA ARG A 135 -2.98 -0.85 18.15
C ARG A 135 -4.31 -0.95 18.92
N ALA A 136 -5.45 -0.78 18.24
CA ALA A 136 -6.77 -0.91 18.86
C ALA A 136 -7.03 -2.33 19.38
N VAL A 137 -6.59 -3.36 18.66
CA VAL A 137 -6.65 -4.76 19.08
C VAL A 137 -5.78 -4.97 20.32
N THR A 138 -4.56 -4.45 20.32
CA THR A 138 -3.63 -4.53 21.46
C THR A 138 -4.20 -3.88 22.72
N MET A 139 -4.96 -2.82 22.58
CA MET A 139 -5.65 -2.12 23.68
C MET A 139 -6.97 -2.78 24.09
N GLY A 140 -7.40 -3.85 23.44
CA GLY A 140 -8.68 -4.52 23.72
C GLY A 140 -9.92 -3.73 23.25
N ILE A 141 -9.73 -2.72 22.42
CA ILE A 141 -10.80 -1.86 21.87
C ILE A 141 -11.52 -2.52 20.71
N PHE A 142 -10.78 -3.29 19.91
CA PHE A 142 -11.29 -3.93 18.69
C PHE A 142 -10.86 -5.39 18.63
N ASN A 143 -11.64 -6.23 17.92
CA ASN A 143 -11.29 -7.63 17.69
C ASN A 143 -11.45 -7.97 16.21
N VAL A 144 -10.42 -8.56 15.60
CA VAL A 144 -10.43 -8.94 14.18
C VAL A 144 -11.47 -10.02 13.84
N HIS A 145 -11.93 -10.78 14.83
CA HIS A 145 -13.00 -11.76 14.65
C HIS A 145 -14.42 -11.19 14.79
N ASP A 146 -14.55 -9.92 15.14
CA ASP A 146 -15.85 -9.25 15.16
C ASP A 146 -16.43 -9.18 13.76
N THR A 147 -17.74 -9.43 13.67
CA THR A 147 -18.46 -9.38 12.40
C THR A 147 -18.90 -7.94 12.06
N PHE A 148 -19.05 -7.67 10.77
CA PHE A 148 -19.59 -6.40 10.29
C PHE A 148 -20.93 -6.05 10.95
N GLY A 149 -21.84 -7.03 11.06
CA GLY A 149 -23.15 -6.85 11.67
C GLY A 149 -23.13 -6.44 13.15
N LYS A 150 -22.04 -6.68 13.88
CA LYS A 150 -21.87 -6.18 15.25
C LYS A 150 -21.86 -4.66 15.32
N TYR A 151 -21.29 -4.01 14.31
CA TYR A 151 -21.13 -2.55 14.26
C TYR A 151 -22.19 -1.86 13.38
N PHE A 152 -22.68 -2.57 12.35
CA PHE A 152 -23.60 -2.06 11.35
C PHE A 152 -24.76 -3.05 11.08
N PRO A 153 -25.65 -3.25 12.07
CA PRO A 153 -26.71 -4.27 11.98
C PRO A 153 -27.73 -3.99 10.87
N ASP A 154 -27.86 -2.73 10.44
CA ASP A 154 -28.85 -2.29 9.46
C ASP A 154 -28.31 -2.17 8.04
N LEU A 155 -27.00 -2.49 7.81
CA LEU A 155 -26.36 -2.44 6.50
C LEU A 155 -26.11 -3.83 5.94
N GLY A 156 -26.28 -3.96 4.62
CA GLY A 156 -26.07 -5.22 3.91
C GLY A 156 -27.10 -6.30 4.24
N ASP A 157 -26.99 -7.44 3.58
CA ASP A 157 -27.78 -8.63 3.87
C ASP A 157 -27.17 -9.46 5.01
N ALA A 158 -27.72 -10.65 5.27
CA ALA A 158 -27.24 -11.53 6.33
C ALA A 158 -25.80 -12.02 6.09
N VAL A 159 -25.39 -12.19 4.82
CA VAL A 159 -24.04 -12.65 4.46
C VAL A 159 -23.04 -11.51 4.69
N HIS A 160 -23.35 -10.27 4.25
CA HIS A 160 -22.52 -9.10 4.56
C HIS A 160 -22.29 -8.97 6.07
N ARG A 161 -23.39 -9.10 6.86
CA ARG A 161 -23.29 -8.97 8.32
C ARG A 161 -22.48 -10.07 9.01
N SER A 162 -22.27 -11.20 8.34
CA SER A 162 -21.41 -12.30 8.86
C SER A 162 -19.92 -12.11 8.55
N VAL A 163 -19.55 -11.21 7.63
CA VAL A 163 -18.15 -10.96 7.28
C VAL A 163 -17.39 -10.43 8.49
N THR A 164 -16.25 -11.03 8.79
CA THR A 164 -15.38 -10.60 9.90
C THR A 164 -14.40 -9.51 9.49
N ALA A 165 -13.90 -8.74 10.46
CA ALA A 165 -12.84 -7.77 10.24
C ALA A 165 -11.58 -8.44 9.66
N GLN A 166 -11.25 -9.65 10.09
CA GLN A 166 -10.14 -10.44 9.55
C GLN A 166 -10.31 -10.69 8.04
N GLN A 167 -11.49 -11.10 7.60
CA GLN A 167 -11.77 -11.34 6.18
C GLN A 167 -11.68 -10.05 5.34
N LEU A 168 -12.04 -8.91 5.92
CA LEU A 168 -11.85 -7.60 5.28
C LEU A 168 -10.36 -7.23 5.19
N LEU A 169 -9.59 -7.43 6.25
CA LEU A 169 -8.15 -7.20 6.28
C LEU A 169 -7.39 -8.10 5.29
N GLN A 170 -7.86 -9.34 5.09
CA GLN A 170 -7.29 -10.31 4.15
C GLN A 170 -7.81 -10.15 2.72
N HIS A 171 -8.71 -9.20 2.46
CA HIS A 171 -9.38 -9.04 1.17
C HIS A 171 -10.15 -10.29 0.70
N THR A 172 -10.77 -10.98 1.64
CA THR A 172 -11.54 -12.21 1.38
C THR A 172 -13.01 -12.07 1.78
N SER A 173 -13.56 -10.86 1.74
CA SER A 173 -14.96 -10.61 2.11
C SER A 173 -15.99 -11.31 1.21
N GLY A 174 -15.63 -11.61 -0.04
CA GLY A 174 -16.53 -12.19 -1.05
C GLY A 174 -17.48 -11.19 -1.72
N VAL A 175 -17.45 -9.92 -1.32
CA VAL A 175 -18.22 -8.84 -1.95
C VAL A 175 -17.61 -8.52 -3.31
N LYS A 176 -18.46 -8.36 -4.33
CA LYS A 176 -18.05 -8.03 -5.70
C LYS A 176 -17.30 -6.69 -5.72
N MET A 177 -16.08 -6.74 -6.21
CA MET A 177 -15.27 -5.56 -6.45
C MET A 177 -15.56 -4.96 -7.83
N ASN A 178 -15.53 -3.63 -7.93
CA ASN A 178 -15.60 -2.92 -9.18
C ASN A 178 -14.68 -1.69 -9.12
N TRP A 179 -13.60 -1.71 -9.89
CA TRP A 179 -12.60 -0.63 -9.89
C TRP A 179 -13.18 0.75 -10.17
N ALA A 180 -14.14 0.85 -11.08
CA ALA A 180 -14.80 2.13 -11.36
C ALA A 180 -15.47 2.73 -10.11
N ASN A 181 -15.86 1.87 -9.15
CA ASN A 181 -16.45 2.25 -7.88
C ASN A 181 -15.43 2.44 -6.76
N GLU A 182 -14.19 2.03 -6.97
CA GLU A 182 -13.18 1.97 -5.92
C GLU A 182 -12.01 2.92 -6.16
N ILE A 183 -12.12 3.82 -7.15
CA ILE A 183 -11.11 4.87 -7.38
C ILE A 183 -11.08 5.84 -6.20
N PRO A 184 -9.89 6.12 -5.62
CA PRO A 184 -9.74 7.08 -4.53
C PRO A 184 -10.33 8.47 -4.84
N GLY A 185 -10.96 9.09 -3.84
CA GLY A 185 -11.48 10.44 -3.94
C GLY A 185 -12.82 10.62 -4.66
N VAL A 186 -13.38 9.55 -5.21
CA VAL A 186 -14.63 9.60 -6.01
C VAL A 186 -15.83 9.11 -5.22
N GLU A 187 -15.66 8.52 -4.04
CA GLU A 187 -16.72 7.87 -3.28
C GLU A 187 -17.50 8.81 -2.36
N PHE A 188 -18.81 8.56 -2.32
CA PHE A 188 -19.73 9.29 -1.42
C PHE A 188 -19.71 8.73 -0.01
N ASP A 189 -19.83 7.42 0.10
CA ASP A 189 -19.92 6.67 1.34
C ASP A 189 -19.51 5.22 1.03
N ARG A 190 -18.26 4.90 1.27
CA ARG A 190 -17.70 3.59 0.95
C ARG A 190 -18.31 2.47 1.75
N LEU A 191 -18.70 2.76 2.98
CA LEU A 191 -19.37 1.80 3.85
C LEU A 191 -20.70 1.35 3.25
N LYS A 192 -21.51 2.31 2.77
CA LYS A 192 -22.75 2.00 2.07
C LYS A 192 -22.52 1.33 0.72
N ALA A 193 -21.51 1.79 -0.03
CA ALA A 193 -21.15 1.18 -1.31
C ALA A 193 -20.78 -0.30 -1.13
N TRP A 194 -19.99 -0.64 -0.11
CA TRP A 194 -19.65 -2.03 0.22
C TRP A 194 -20.88 -2.83 0.63
N GLY A 195 -21.70 -2.32 1.55
CA GLY A 195 -22.89 -3.02 2.04
C GLY A 195 -24.02 -3.17 1.00
N SER A 196 -23.95 -2.44 -0.13
CA SER A 196 -24.91 -2.52 -1.23
C SER A 196 -24.41 -3.33 -2.43
N ALA A 197 -23.11 -3.65 -2.48
CA ALA A 197 -22.54 -4.43 -3.56
C ALA A 197 -22.94 -5.91 -3.42
N PRO A 198 -23.16 -6.64 -4.52
CA PRO A 198 -23.59 -8.04 -4.43
C PRO A 198 -22.49 -8.94 -3.86
N MET A 199 -22.87 -9.94 -3.07
CA MET A 199 -21.99 -11.03 -2.70
C MET A 199 -21.72 -11.91 -3.91
N GLN A 200 -20.44 -12.16 -4.23
CA GLN A 200 -20.00 -12.98 -5.36
C GLN A 200 -19.41 -14.32 -4.92
N HIS A 201 -18.78 -14.34 -3.77
CA HIS A 201 -18.14 -15.50 -3.18
C HIS A 201 -18.53 -15.66 -1.70
N ALA A 202 -18.40 -16.85 -1.15
CA ALA A 202 -18.52 -17.04 0.28
C ALA A 202 -17.39 -16.31 1.03
N PRO A 203 -17.66 -15.62 2.15
CA PRO A 203 -16.63 -14.97 2.94
C PRO A 203 -15.49 -15.92 3.32
N GLY A 204 -14.24 -15.47 3.16
CA GLY A 204 -13.03 -16.25 3.45
C GLY A 204 -12.52 -17.13 2.32
N THR A 205 -13.27 -17.32 1.24
CA THR A 205 -12.94 -18.34 0.21
C THR A 205 -12.23 -17.79 -1.03
N TYR A 206 -12.29 -16.49 -1.25
CA TYR A 206 -11.80 -15.89 -2.47
C TYR A 206 -11.10 -14.55 -2.18
N PHE A 207 -9.85 -14.43 -2.61
CA PHE A 207 -9.11 -13.18 -2.51
C PHE A 207 -9.50 -12.26 -3.66
N GLU A 208 -9.86 -11.03 -3.33
CA GLU A 208 -10.05 -9.96 -4.31
C GLU A 208 -9.58 -8.63 -3.73
N TYR A 209 -8.51 -8.09 -4.33
CA TYR A 209 -7.96 -6.83 -3.87
C TYR A 209 -8.96 -5.71 -4.06
N SER A 210 -9.34 -5.01 -2.99
CA SER A 210 -10.39 -4.01 -3.00
C SER A 210 -9.99 -2.76 -2.22
N GLN A 211 -10.75 -1.67 -2.41
CA GLN A 211 -10.63 -0.44 -1.64
C GLN A 211 -11.79 -0.32 -0.61
N ASN A 212 -12.96 -0.82 -0.99
CA ASN A 212 -14.14 -0.74 -0.13
C ASN A 212 -14.02 -1.66 1.10
N GLY A 213 -13.39 -2.83 0.97
CA GLY A 213 -13.11 -3.73 2.10
C GLY A 213 -12.28 -3.06 3.20
N PRO A 214 -11.09 -2.51 2.89
CA PRO A 214 -10.31 -1.71 3.82
C PRO A 214 -11.05 -0.52 4.43
N ALA A 215 -11.80 0.23 3.64
CA ALA A 215 -12.61 1.33 4.17
C ALA A 215 -13.66 0.83 5.18
N THR A 216 -14.25 -0.34 4.92
CA THR A 216 -15.25 -0.96 5.79
C THR A 216 -14.65 -1.40 7.12
N VAL A 217 -13.50 -2.08 7.12
CA VAL A 217 -12.85 -2.49 8.39
C VAL A 217 -12.39 -1.27 9.19
N ASN A 218 -11.96 -0.19 8.53
CA ASN A 218 -11.64 1.05 9.24
C ASN A 218 -12.89 1.65 9.90
N ALA A 219 -14.05 1.65 9.22
CA ALA A 219 -15.30 2.12 9.80
C ALA A 219 -15.77 1.25 10.99
N MET A 220 -15.55 -0.09 10.93
CA MET A 220 -15.81 -0.98 12.07
C MET A 220 -14.93 -0.62 13.27
N ALA A 221 -13.61 -0.45 13.03
CA ALA A 221 -12.67 -0.06 14.08
C ALA A 221 -12.98 1.33 14.64
N GLU A 222 -13.30 2.31 13.77
CA GLU A 222 -13.71 3.66 14.19
C GLU A 222 -14.93 3.61 15.11
N LYS A 223 -15.93 2.78 14.78
CA LYS A 223 -17.10 2.62 15.64
C LYS A 223 -16.75 2.08 17.02
N ALA A 224 -15.82 1.13 17.11
CA ALA A 224 -15.30 0.63 18.38
C ALA A 224 -14.51 1.72 19.14
N MET A 225 -13.63 2.46 18.44
CA MET A 225 -12.86 3.56 19.01
C MET A 225 -13.77 4.66 19.59
N GLN A 226 -14.86 5.02 18.88
CA GLN A 226 -15.84 6.00 19.36
C GLN A 226 -16.53 5.56 20.66
N GLN A 227 -16.81 4.27 20.83
CA GLN A 227 -17.35 3.72 22.08
C GLN A 227 -16.40 3.86 23.28
N HIS A 228 -15.10 4.08 22.98
CA HIS A 228 -14.05 4.30 23.99
C HIS A 228 -13.61 5.78 24.10
N GLY A 229 -14.39 6.71 23.54
CA GLY A 229 -14.19 8.15 23.70
C GLY A 229 -13.25 8.81 22.70
N TYR A 230 -12.83 8.11 21.64
CA TYR A 230 -12.11 8.72 20.53
C TYR A 230 -13.10 9.37 19.58
N LYS A 231 -12.68 10.46 18.95
CA LYS A 231 -13.54 11.22 18.03
C LYS A 231 -13.80 10.46 16.74
N ASP A 232 -12.75 9.97 16.13
CA ASP A 232 -12.76 9.23 14.87
C ASP A 232 -11.48 8.37 14.75
N PHE A 233 -11.34 7.65 13.64
CA PHE A 233 -10.17 6.81 13.36
C PHE A 233 -8.85 7.60 13.37
N GLN A 234 -8.84 8.83 12.84
CA GLN A 234 -7.62 9.63 12.78
C GLN A 234 -7.24 10.22 14.15
N ASP A 235 -8.20 10.54 15.01
CA ASP A 235 -7.94 10.95 16.39
C ASP A 235 -7.28 9.81 17.16
N PHE A 236 -7.80 8.59 17.03
CA PHE A 236 -7.18 7.40 17.62
C PHE A 236 -5.77 7.17 17.05
N ALA A 237 -5.63 7.18 15.73
CA ALA A 237 -4.34 6.98 15.07
C ALA A 237 -3.28 7.96 15.57
N GLN A 238 -3.64 9.25 15.71
CA GLN A 238 -2.71 10.26 16.21
C GLN A 238 -2.29 10.00 17.64
N ARG A 239 -3.27 9.82 18.53
CA ARG A 239 -3.01 9.77 19.97
C ARG A 239 -2.34 8.48 20.41
N GLU A 240 -2.70 7.36 19.80
CA GLU A 240 -2.32 6.04 20.30
C GLU A 240 -1.18 5.39 19.49
N LEU A 241 -0.90 5.90 18.28
CA LEU A 241 0.15 5.34 17.43
C LEU A 241 1.13 6.41 16.92
N PHE A 242 0.65 7.44 16.24
CA PHE A 242 1.53 8.37 15.52
C PHE A 242 2.34 9.26 16.46
N ASP A 243 1.74 9.75 17.55
CA ASP A 243 2.48 10.50 18.59
C ASP A 243 3.56 9.62 19.23
N GLU A 244 3.31 8.33 19.42
CA GLU A 244 4.23 7.37 20.02
C GLU A 244 5.44 7.06 19.12
N ILE A 245 5.27 7.10 17.79
CA ILE A 245 6.36 6.91 16.84
C ILE A 245 6.91 8.23 16.28
N GLY A 246 6.50 9.37 16.87
CA GLY A 246 7.02 10.69 16.56
C GLY A 246 6.53 11.31 15.27
N ILE A 247 5.38 10.88 14.72
CA ILE A 247 4.73 11.48 13.54
C ILE A 247 3.78 12.59 14.00
N ASP A 248 4.10 13.84 13.63
CA ASP A 248 3.29 14.98 13.97
C ASP A 248 2.02 15.07 13.13
N ARG A 249 0.91 15.52 13.78
CA ARG A 249 -0.38 15.68 13.10
C ARG A 249 -0.31 16.68 11.94
N ASP A 250 0.60 17.63 11.98
CA ASP A 250 0.76 18.65 10.95
C ASP A 250 1.63 18.19 9.77
N ASN A 251 2.20 16.98 9.84
CA ASN A 251 3.10 16.45 8.82
C ASN A 251 2.40 15.52 7.82
N TYR A 252 1.13 15.21 8.01
CA TYR A 252 0.39 14.34 7.10
C TYR A 252 -1.05 14.81 6.89
N PHE A 253 -1.59 14.42 5.74
CA PHE A 253 -2.98 14.60 5.38
C PHE A 253 -3.59 13.22 5.09
N TRP A 254 -4.71 12.90 5.74
CA TRP A 254 -5.44 11.65 5.50
C TRP A 254 -6.85 11.96 5.06
N MET A 255 -7.16 11.59 3.82
CA MET A 255 -8.47 11.87 3.22
C MET A 255 -9.60 11.13 3.94
N ARG A 256 -10.77 11.73 3.82
CA ARG A 256 -12.06 11.11 4.18
C ARG A 256 -12.96 11.08 2.97
N ASP A 257 -13.84 10.06 2.89
CA ASP A 257 -14.94 10.06 1.95
C ASP A 257 -15.96 11.16 2.29
N GLN A 258 -16.99 11.35 1.46
CA GLN A 258 -17.96 12.41 1.67
C GLN A 258 -18.82 12.21 2.94
N ALA A 259 -18.99 10.99 3.41
CA ALA A 259 -19.67 10.68 4.66
C ALA A 259 -18.81 10.99 5.90
N GLY A 260 -17.51 11.17 5.73
CA GLY A 260 -16.54 11.49 6.79
C GLY A 260 -15.68 10.31 7.25
N HIS A 261 -15.85 9.13 6.67
CA HIS A 261 -15.04 7.97 7.00
C HIS A 261 -13.61 8.11 6.46
N THR A 262 -12.62 7.71 7.25
CA THR A 262 -11.22 7.78 6.84
C THR A 262 -10.92 6.80 5.71
N GLU A 263 -10.33 7.29 4.62
CA GLU A 263 -9.90 6.48 3.49
C GLU A 263 -8.66 5.65 3.84
N GLY A 264 -8.88 4.53 4.54
CA GLY A 264 -7.80 3.66 5.03
C GLY A 264 -7.12 2.79 3.97
N TYR A 265 -7.43 2.98 2.70
CA TYR A 265 -6.95 2.15 1.60
C TYR A 265 -5.96 2.85 0.67
N ALA A 266 -6.05 4.19 0.50
CA ALA A 266 -5.17 4.95 -0.40
C ALA A 266 -5.10 6.46 -0.12
N GLY A 267 -5.84 6.99 0.86
CA GLY A 267 -6.03 8.43 1.07
C GLY A 267 -4.96 9.13 1.91
N LEU A 268 -3.90 8.45 2.34
CA LEU A 268 -2.86 9.04 3.17
C LEU A 268 -1.80 9.76 2.33
N HIS A 269 -1.45 10.97 2.77
CA HIS A 269 -0.31 11.74 2.29
C HIS A 269 0.64 11.93 3.47
N MET A 270 1.85 11.43 3.36
CA MET A 270 2.84 11.43 4.45
C MET A 270 4.21 11.86 3.96
N ARG A 271 4.98 12.51 4.83
CA ARG A 271 6.36 12.84 4.52
C ARG A 271 7.18 11.55 4.42
N PRO A 272 8.07 11.41 3.44
CA PRO A 272 8.90 10.22 3.28
C PRO A 272 9.67 9.83 4.54
N ILE A 273 10.18 10.82 5.28
CA ILE A 273 10.91 10.56 6.53
C ILE A 273 10.01 9.98 7.64
N ASP A 274 8.71 10.29 7.65
CA ASP A 274 7.77 9.73 8.60
C ASP A 274 7.35 8.30 8.22
N ILE A 275 7.43 7.94 6.93
CA ILE A 275 7.30 6.54 6.49
C ILE A 275 8.44 5.70 7.07
N VAL A 276 9.66 6.24 7.18
CA VAL A 276 10.79 5.55 7.81
C VAL A 276 10.52 5.29 9.30
N ARG A 277 9.90 6.23 10.03
CA ARG A 277 9.48 5.97 11.43
C ARG A 277 8.51 4.81 11.53
N PHE A 278 7.56 4.76 10.61
CA PHE A 278 6.60 3.68 10.54
C PHE A 278 7.26 2.33 10.18
N SER A 279 8.20 2.31 9.22
CA SER A 279 8.91 1.07 8.87
C SER A 279 9.70 0.49 10.05
N LEU A 280 10.27 1.33 10.93
CA LEU A 280 10.94 0.87 12.14
C LEU A 280 9.98 0.17 13.12
N LEU A 281 8.72 0.67 13.26
CA LEU A 281 7.70 -0.02 14.06
C LEU A 281 7.41 -1.42 13.51
N GLU A 282 7.24 -1.54 12.19
CA GLU A 282 7.00 -2.82 11.52
C GLU A 282 8.21 -3.75 11.66
N GLN A 283 9.42 -3.25 11.40
CA GLN A 283 10.70 -3.95 11.51
C GLN A 283 10.92 -4.54 12.92
N ASN A 284 10.55 -3.80 13.94
CA ASN A 284 10.68 -4.19 15.33
C ASN A 284 9.46 -4.97 15.88
N GLY A 285 8.62 -5.51 14.97
CA GLY A 285 7.48 -6.33 15.34
C GLY A 285 6.48 -5.64 16.27
N GLY A 286 6.18 -4.36 16.02
CA GLY A 286 5.24 -3.56 16.80
C GLY A 286 5.83 -2.91 18.05
N VAL A 287 7.17 -2.84 18.15
CA VAL A 287 7.87 -2.12 19.23
C VAL A 287 8.50 -0.85 18.68
N TYR A 288 8.37 0.27 19.40
CA TYR A 288 9.01 1.54 19.09
C TYR A 288 9.48 2.23 20.37
N GLY A 289 10.70 2.73 20.40
CA GLY A 289 11.28 3.36 21.59
C GLY A 289 11.30 2.44 22.84
N GLY A 290 11.41 1.14 22.64
CA GLY A 290 11.33 0.12 23.69
C GLY A 290 9.90 -0.18 24.19
N ARG A 291 8.88 0.50 23.68
CA ARG A 291 7.47 0.28 24.05
C ARG A 291 6.78 -0.61 23.01
N ARG A 292 6.05 -1.61 23.49
CA ARG A 292 5.20 -2.43 22.64
C ARG A 292 3.90 -1.68 22.34
N LEU A 293 3.72 -1.30 21.09
CA LEU A 293 2.54 -0.59 20.61
C LEU A 293 1.53 -1.56 19.98
N ILE A 294 2.01 -2.60 19.29
CA ILE A 294 1.20 -3.63 18.65
C ILE A 294 1.61 -5.01 19.19
N SER A 295 0.64 -5.86 19.52
CA SER A 295 0.91 -7.17 20.10
C SER A 295 1.64 -8.11 19.12
N PRO A 296 2.48 -9.03 19.62
CA PRO A 296 3.17 -10.01 18.78
C PRO A 296 2.20 -10.91 18.01
N GLU A 297 1.07 -11.21 18.60
CA GLU A 297 0.01 -12.04 18.01
C GLU A 297 -0.54 -11.34 16.77
N PHE A 298 -0.93 -10.06 16.90
CA PHE A 298 -1.43 -9.30 15.78
C PHE A 298 -0.38 -9.15 14.66
N MET A 299 0.88 -8.84 15.01
CA MET A 299 1.97 -8.72 14.03
C MET A 299 2.19 -10.04 13.27
N ARG A 300 2.15 -11.17 13.97
CA ARG A 300 2.26 -12.50 13.35
C ARG A 300 1.10 -12.75 12.38
N GLU A 301 -0.14 -12.47 12.80
CA GLU A 301 -1.32 -12.66 11.96
C GLU A 301 -1.31 -11.72 10.75
N ALA A 302 -0.91 -10.46 10.95
CA ALA A 302 -0.77 -9.48 9.87
C ALA A 302 0.26 -9.89 8.82
N GLY A 303 1.35 -10.53 9.24
CA GLY A 303 2.39 -11.10 8.38
C GLY A 303 2.11 -12.51 7.86
N THR A 304 0.89 -13.04 8.04
CA THR A 304 0.50 -14.36 7.57
C THR A 304 -0.60 -14.23 6.52
N GLY A 305 -0.36 -14.76 5.32
CA GLY A 305 -1.34 -14.76 4.24
C GLY A 305 -2.53 -15.68 4.50
N SER A 306 -3.64 -15.44 3.81
CA SER A 306 -4.81 -16.32 3.85
C SER A 306 -4.64 -17.53 2.95
N GLU A 307 -5.47 -18.56 3.12
CA GLU A 307 -5.53 -19.68 2.19
C GLU A 307 -5.87 -19.26 0.76
N ALA A 308 -6.68 -18.20 0.61
CA ALA A 308 -7.06 -17.66 -0.68
C ALA A 308 -5.94 -16.84 -1.35
N ASN A 309 -4.99 -16.29 -0.57
CA ASN A 309 -3.77 -15.65 -1.07
C ASN A 309 -2.67 -15.68 0.00
N PRO A 310 -1.78 -16.68 -0.02
CA PRO A 310 -0.71 -16.78 0.98
C PRO A 310 0.34 -15.66 0.88
N GLY A 311 0.39 -14.93 -0.24
CA GLY A 311 1.25 -13.76 -0.42
C GLY A 311 0.68 -12.44 0.15
N PHE A 312 -0.50 -12.47 0.81
CA PHE A 312 -1.15 -11.27 1.32
C PHE A 312 -1.78 -11.51 2.70
N GLY A 313 -1.22 -10.84 3.70
CA GLY A 313 -1.69 -10.88 5.09
C GLY A 313 -2.78 -9.84 5.37
N TYR A 314 -2.70 -9.17 6.52
CA TYR A 314 -3.61 -8.06 6.84
C TYR A 314 -3.18 -6.80 6.08
N GLN A 315 -3.69 -6.63 4.86
CA GLN A 315 -3.40 -5.50 3.97
C GLN A 315 -1.89 -5.24 3.75
N THR A 316 -1.08 -6.25 3.99
CA THR A 316 0.38 -6.22 3.86
C THR A 316 0.81 -7.38 2.97
N TRP A 317 1.71 -7.12 2.04
CA TRP A 317 2.30 -8.14 1.20
C TRP A 317 3.39 -8.89 1.96
N VAL A 318 3.46 -10.20 1.77
CA VAL A 318 4.41 -11.08 2.44
C VAL A 318 5.18 -11.92 1.44
N ASN A 319 6.51 -11.98 1.60
CA ASN A 319 7.40 -12.66 0.66
C ASN A 319 7.68 -14.12 1.03
N SER A 320 7.08 -14.61 2.12
CA SER A 320 7.27 -15.99 2.60
C SER A 320 6.50 -17.04 1.80
N ALA A 321 5.54 -16.61 0.99
CA ALA A 321 4.64 -17.51 0.28
C ALA A 321 5.27 -18.08 -0.99
N PRO A 322 5.06 -19.38 -1.30
CA PRO A 322 5.55 -19.99 -2.52
C PRO A 322 4.74 -19.59 -3.77
N TRP A 323 3.61 -18.95 -3.59
CA TRP A 323 2.76 -18.40 -4.65
C TRP A 323 1.89 -17.27 -4.09
N TYR A 324 1.36 -16.42 -4.97
CA TYR A 324 0.43 -15.37 -4.61
C TYR A 324 -0.57 -15.11 -5.73
N ASN A 325 -1.69 -14.47 -5.39
CA ASN A 325 -2.59 -13.88 -6.37
C ASN A 325 -2.25 -12.41 -6.57
N THR A 326 -2.20 -11.96 -7.82
CA THR A 326 -1.97 -10.55 -8.17
C THR A 326 -3.15 -9.67 -7.75
N VAL A 327 -2.98 -8.36 -7.79
CA VAL A 327 -4.06 -7.39 -7.52
C VAL A 327 -5.26 -7.62 -8.43
N GLY A 328 -5.04 -7.83 -9.69
CA GLY A 328 -6.10 -8.05 -10.69
C GLY A 328 -7.19 -6.98 -10.71
N LEU A 329 -7.50 -6.45 -11.89
CA LEU A 329 -8.62 -5.52 -12.03
C LEU A 329 -9.92 -6.31 -12.26
N ASN A 330 -10.95 -6.06 -11.44
CA ASN A 330 -12.29 -6.65 -11.61
C ASN A 330 -12.29 -8.19 -11.70
N GLY A 331 -11.57 -8.86 -10.81
CA GLY A 331 -11.53 -10.33 -10.77
C GLY A 331 -10.57 -10.96 -11.79
N LEU A 332 -9.76 -10.16 -12.50
CA LEU A 332 -8.77 -10.65 -13.46
C LEU A 332 -7.41 -10.95 -12.81
N LYS A 333 -7.41 -11.34 -11.54
CA LYS A 333 -6.19 -11.75 -10.85
C LYS A 333 -5.59 -13.00 -11.48
N GLU A 334 -4.27 -13.07 -11.42
CA GLU A 334 -3.51 -14.25 -11.80
C GLU A 334 -2.85 -14.88 -10.58
N LYS A 335 -2.78 -16.22 -10.56
CA LYS A 335 -1.94 -16.94 -9.62
C LYS A 335 -0.53 -17.02 -10.19
N ILE A 336 0.44 -16.55 -9.41
CA ILE A 336 1.86 -16.60 -9.73
C ILE A 336 2.55 -17.58 -8.79
N ASP A 337 3.10 -18.66 -9.34
CA ASP A 337 3.75 -19.74 -8.58
C ASP A 337 5.23 -19.42 -8.29
N GLN A 338 5.45 -18.35 -7.56
CA GLN A 338 6.76 -17.92 -7.03
C GLN A 338 6.53 -16.92 -5.88
N PRO A 339 7.55 -16.66 -5.03
CA PRO A 339 7.52 -15.55 -4.09
C PRO A 339 7.32 -14.22 -4.82
N LEU A 340 6.75 -13.24 -4.15
CA LEU A 340 6.40 -11.96 -4.74
C LEU A 340 7.63 -11.23 -5.32
N ILE A 341 8.75 -11.23 -4.58
CA ILE A 341 10.06 -10.75 -5.05
C ILE A 341 11.09 -11.84 -4.74
N ALA A 342 11.38 -12.65 -5.74
CA ALA A 342 12.23 -13.86 -5.56
C ALA A 342 13.67 -13.55 -5.10
N SER A 343 14.17 -12.34 -5.31
CA SER A 343 15.49 -11.89 -4.85
C SER A 343 15.50 -11.27 -3.46
N ALA A 344 14.34 -11.01 -2.89
CA ALA A 344 14.21 -10.47 -1.53
C ALA A 344 14.11 -11.60 -0.50
N PRO A 345 14.47 -11.32 0.78
CA PRO A 345 14.34 -12.28 1.87
C PRO A 345 12.92 -12.79 2.06
N THR A 346 12.78 -14.07 2.43
CA THR A 346 11.47 -14.69 2.65
C THR A 346 10.73 -14.12 3.87
N ASP A 347 11.43 -13.51 4.82
CA ASP A 347 10.85 -12.83 5.96
C ASP A 347 10.46 -11.37 5.68
N MET A 348 10.65 -10.91 4.44
CA MET A 348 10.27 -9.55 4.06
C MET A 348 8.75 -9.38 4.06
N THR A 349 8.30 -8.31 4.70
CA THR A 349 6.96 -7.76 4.53
C THR A 349 7.03 -6.37 3.94
N TYR A 350 5.99 -5.94 3.22
CA TYR A 350 6.00 -4.61 2.66
C TYR A 350 4.63 -4.02 2.38
N GLY A 351 4.55 -2.69 2.49
CA GLY A 351 3.45 -1.89 2.02
C GLY A 351 3.72 -1.42 0.59
N TRP A 352 2.76 -1.68 -0.28
CA TRP A 352 2.86 -1.30 -1.68
C TRP A 352 1.88 -0.19 -2.01
N GLY A 353 2.42 0.98 -2.37
CA GLY A 353 1.68 2.08 -2.96
C GLY A 353 1.95 2.16 -4.46
N TRP A 354 0.89 2.38 -5.23
CA TRP A 354 1.03 2.56 -6.67
C TRP A 354 2.09 3.61 -7.02
N ARG A 355 2.80 3.39 -8.13
CA ARG A 355 3.87 4.27 -8.63
C ARG A 355 5.09 4.35 -7.70
N GLY A 356 5.57 3.21 -7.22
CA GLY A 356 6.88 3.12 -6.57
C GLY A 356 6.97 3.67 -5.16
N ARG A 357 5.88 3.66 -4.40
CA ARG A 357 5.86 4.10 -3.00
C ARG A 357 5.78 2.90 -2.09
N HIS A 358 6.89 2.60 -1.41
CA HIS A 358 7.00 1.38 -0.62
C HIS A 358 7.74 1.62 0.68
N PHE A 359 7.39 0.82 1.68
CA PHE A 359 8.29 0.44 2.74
C PHE A 359 8.50 -1.08 2.67
N PHE A 360 9.73 -1.52 2.83
CA PHE A 360 10.13 -2.92 2.87
C PHE A 360 10.83 -3.17 4.18
N THR A 361 10.41 -4.18 4.93
CA THR A 361 11.02 -4.57 6.20
C THR A 361 11.55 -5.98 6.11
N MET A 362 12.79 -6.20 6.49
CA MET A 362 13.53 -7.47 6.44
C MET A 362 14.09 -7.81 7.82
N PRO A 363 13.27 -8.37 8.73
CA PRO A 363 13.60 -8.53 10.14
C PRO A 363 14.88 -9.33 10.40
N ASN A 364 15.15 -10.39 9.64
CA ASN A 364 16.37 -11.17 9.82
C ASN A 364 17.64 -10.36 9.54
N LEU A 365 17.58 -9.41 8.61
CA LEU A 365 18.71 -8.55 8.27
C LEU A 365 18.78 -7.28 9.11
N GLY A 366 17.72 -6.98 9.89
CA GLY A 366 17.56 -5.68 10.55
C GLY A 366 17.56 -4.52 9.55
N LEU A 367 17.08 -4.76 8.33
CA LEU A 367 17.19 -3.86 7.18
C LEU A 367 15.81 -3.37 6.73
N ASP A 368 15.68 -2.05 6.60
CA ASP A 368 14.52 -1.40 6.01
C ASP A 368 14.92 -0.61 4.77
N ILE A 369 14.05 -0.61 3.77
CA ILE A 369 14.17 0.26 2.60
C ILE A 369 12.83 0.96 2.40
N VAL A 370 12.87 2.30 2.29
CA VAL A 370 11.69 3.13 2.01
C VAL A 370 11.93 3.89 0.72
N THR A 371 10.95 3.84 -0.20
CA THR A 371 11.01 4.52 -1.48
C THR A 371 9.76 5.36 -1.74
N THR A 372 9.92 6.48 -2.43
CA THR A 372 8.82 7.23 -3.04
C THR A 372 9.21 7.66 -4.46
N SER A 373 8.24 7.84 -5.35
CA SER A 373 8.50 8.18 -6.75
C SER A 373 7.79 9.44 -7.21
N ILE A 374 8.15 9.95 -8.40
CA ILE A 374 7.58 11.17 -8.96
C ILE A 374 6.23 10.90 -9.62
N GLU A 375 6.11 9.88 -10.46
CA GLU A 375 4.84 9.53 -11.13
C GLU A 375 4.86 8.18 -11.83
N HIS A 376 6.04 7.65 -12.15
CA HIS A 376 6.17 6.43 -12.90
C HIS A 376 6.84 5.35 -12.07
N ASP A 377 6.32 4.17 -12.14
CA ASP A 377 7.05 2.98 -11.75
C ASP A 377 8.23 2.78 -12.69
N PHE A 378 9.19 1.98 -12.27
CA PHE A 378 10.47 1.78 -12.97
C PHE A 378 10.35 1.47 -14.46
N GLU A 379 9.21 1.03 -14.93
CA GLU A 379 8.99 0.59 -16.28
C GLU A 379 7.58 1.01 -16.75
N TYR A 380 7.39 2.31 -16.99
CA TYR A 380 6.20 2.77 -17.67
C TYR A 380 6.36 2.54 -19.18
N ASP A 381 5.78 1.48 -19.68
CA ASP A 381 5.55 1.33 -21.13
C ASP A 381 4.18 1.94 -21.46
N PRO A 382 4.13 3.02 -22.29
CA PRO A 382 2.88 3.60 -22.75
C PRO A 382 1.94 2.61 -23.45
N ALA A 383 2.48 1.54 -24.05
CA ALA A 383 1.70 0.50 -24.71
C ALA A 383 0.97 -0.41 -23.70
N THR A 384 1.46 -0.48 -22.44
CA THR A 384 0.86 -1.24 -21.35
C THR A 384 0.12 -0.36 -20.35
N ALA A 385 0.16 0.96 -20.54
CA ALA A 385 -0.53 1.93 -19.69
C ALA A 385 -2.03 1.65 -19.64
N GLY A 386 -2.51 1.22 -18.47
CA GLY A 386 -3.92 0.90 -18.24
C GLY A 386 -4.17 -0.54 -17.82
N SER A 387 -3.16 -1.42 -17.79
CA SER A 387 -3.27 -2.71 -17.15
C SER A 387 -2.41 -2.75 -15.88
N GLU A 388 -3.03 -2.68 -14.70
CA GLU A 388 -2.30 -2.85 -13.42
C GLU A 388 -1.61 -4.23 -13.34
N VAL A 389 -2.08 -5.20 -14.07
CA VAL A 389 -1.53 -6.55 -14.12
C VAL A 389 -0.22 -6.57 -14.90
N ALA A 390 -0.13 -5.84 -16.02
CA ALA A 390 1.12 -5.66 -16.74
C ALA A 390 2.10 -4.81 -15.94
N VAL A 391 1.64 -3.72 -15.34
CA VAL A 391 2.41 -2.86 -14.43
C VAL A 391 2.97 -3.66 -13.25
N GLN A 392 2.21 -4.59 -12.65
CA GLN A 392 2.72 -5.46 -11.59
C GLN A 392 3.83 -6.40 -12.06
N GLY A 393 3.70 -6.98 -13.25
CA GLY A 393 4.71 -7.90 -13.80
C GLY A 393 6.03 -7.18 -14.11
N GLU A 394 5.95 -5.99 -14.70
CA GLU A 394 7.11 -5.15 -15.01
C GLU A 394 7.76 -4.58 -13.74
N GLN A 395 6.96 -4.13 -12.79
CA GLN A 395 7.44 -3.72 -11.46
C GLN A 395 8.17 -4.84 -10.74
N LEU A 396 7.67 -6.07 -10.82
CA LEU A 396 8.31 -7.20 -10.17
C LEU A 396 9.69 -7.50 -10.75
N SER A 397 9.90 -7.34 -12.06
CA SER A 397 11.24 -7.48 -12.65
C SER A 397 12.19 -6.38 -12.15
N GLY A 398 11.75 -5.14 -12.13
CA GLY A 398 12.50 -4.00 -11.60
C GLY A 398 12.82 -4.16 -10.10
N TYR A 399 11.85 -4.58 -9.29
CA TYR A 399 12.10 -4.87 -7.87
C TYR A 399 12.98 -6.08 -7.67
N HIS A 400 12.90 -7.10 -8.52
CA HIS A 400 13.80 -8.23 -8.46
C HIS A 400 15.25 -7.78 -8.62
N GLU A 401 15.58 -6.99 -9.63
CA GLU A 401 16.94 -6.48 -9.86
C GLU A 401 17.38 -5.48 -8.78
N PHE A 402 16.45 -4.65 -8.29
CA PHE A 402 16.69 -3.76 -7.16
C PHE A 402 17.10 -4.53 -5.90
N PHE A 403 16.35 -5.57 -5.53
CA PHE A 403 16.67 -6.39 -4.37
C PHE A 403 17.89 -7.26 -4.56
N ARG A 404 18.19 -7.76 -5.77
CA ARG A 404 19.47 -8.40 -6.04
C ARG A 404 20.62 -7.47 -5.70
N THR A 405 20.57 -6.23 -6.16
CA THR A 405 21.58 -5.21 -5.83
C THR A 405 21.62 -4.95 -4.33
N ALA A 406 20.47 -4.71 -3.70
CA ALA A 406 20.39 -4.44 -2.25
C ALA A 406 20.93 -5.59 -1.41
N MET A 407 20.68 -6.84 -1.79
CA MET A 407 21.17 -8.02 -1.08
C MET A 407 22.68 -8.22 -1.24
N HIS A 408 23.27 -7.82 -2.35
CA HIS A 408 24.74 -7.80 -2.52
C HIS A 408 25.44 -6.78 -1.61
N ALA A 409 24.71 -5.78 -1.09
CA ALA A 409 25.28 -4.86 -0.11
C ALA A 409 25.51 -5.50 1.27
N VAL A 410 24.83 -6.59 1.61
CA VAL A 410 24.94 -7.26 2.91
C VAL A 410 26.29 -7.99 3.00
N THR A 411 27.14 -7.63 3.99
CA THR A 411 28.51 -8.16 4.12
C THR A 411 28.72 -9.11 5.30
N ASP A 412 27.79 -9.16 6.25
CA ASP A 412 27.91 -10.02 7.44
C ASP A 412 27.46 -11.46 7.23
N GLN A 413 26.83 -11.73 6.11
CA GLN A 413 26.46 -13.07 5.66
C GLN A 413 26.42 -13.15 4.13
N LYS A 414 26.56 -14.35 3.59
CA LYS A 414 26.37 -14.58 2.16
C LYS A 414 24.87 -14.70 1.89
N VAL A 415 24.27 -13.69 1.26
CA VAL A 415 22.91 -13.77 0.76
C VAL A 415 22.92 -14.48 -0.60
N PRO A 416 22.12 -15.53 -0.82
CA PRO A 416 22.03 -16.19 -2.13
C PRO A 416 21.56 -15.23 -3.22
N ASP A 417 22.21 -15.25 -4.39
CA ASP A 417 21.75 -14.55 -5.58
C ASP A 417 20.93 -15.50 -6.47
N PRO A 418 19.64 -15.27 -6.68
CA PRO A 418 18.81 -16.13 -7.54
C PRO A 418 19.09 -15.94 -9.05
N GLY A 419 19.96 -15.01 -9.43
CA GLY A 419 20.21 -14.64 -10.81
C GLY A 419 19.22 -13.60 -11.34
N PRO A 420 19.31 -13.26 -12.64
CA PRO A 420 18.39 -12.33 -13.29
C PRO A 420 16.93 -12.80 -13.22
N TYR A 421 15.99 -11.86 -13.30
CA TYR A 421 14.56 -12.18 -13.28
C TYR A 421 14.18 -13.12 -14.42
N THR A 422 13.61 -14.25 -14.07
CA THR A 422 13.09 -15.25 -15.02
C THR A 422 11.60 -15.52 -14.80
N GLY A 423 10.97 -14.74 -13.91
CA GLY A 423 9.58 -14.88 -13.56
C GLY A 423 8.64 -14.51 -14.71
N ARG A 424 7.39 -14.93 -14.57
CA ARG A 424 6.34 -14.58 -15.49
C ARG A 424 5.98 -13.10 -15.30
N SER A 425 6.02 -12.32 -16.37
CA SER A 425 5.33 -11.03 -16.40
C SER A 425 3.82 -11.28 -16.57
N ALA A 426 3.01 -10.49 -15.88
CA ALA A 426 1.57 -10.58 -16.01
C ALA A 426 1.13 -10.29 -17.46
N SER A 427 0.13 -11.03 -17.95
CA SER A 427 -0.33 -10.93 -19.33
C SER A 427 -1.34 -9.79 -19.51
N LEU A 428 -1.21 -9.03 -20.61
CA LEU A 428 -2.21 -8.06 -21.07
C LEU A 428 -3.60 -8.67 -21.32
N THR A 429 -3.69 -10.01 -21.49
CA THR A 429 -4.97 -10.71 -21.66
C THR A 429 -5.87 -10.64 -20.42
N ALA A 430 -5.33 -10.27 -19.28
CA ALA A 430 -6.11 -10.03 -18.06
C ALA A 430 -6.97 -8.75 -18.10
N PHE A 431 -6.81 -7.90 -19.10
CA PHE A 431 -7.62 -6.69 -19.24
C PHE A 431 -8.92 -6.98 -20.01
N ASN A 432 -10.06 -6.95 -19.32
CA ASN A 432 -11.38 -7.04 -19.94
C ASN A 432 -12.11 -5.69 -19.85
N PRO A 433 -12.21 -4.94 -20.97
CA PRO A 433 -12.89 -3.64 -20.98
C PRO A 433 -14.34 -3.70 -20.53
N GLY A 434 -15.03 -4.84 -20.70
CA GLY A 434 -16.42 -5.04 -20.27
C GLY A 434 -16.62 -4.93 -18.77
N ASN A 435 -15.58 -5.22 -17.97
CA ASN A 435 -15.63 -5.10 -16.50
C ASN A 435 -15.56 -3.64 -16.02
N TRP A 436 -15.23 -2.70 -16.89
CA TRP A 436 -15.19 -1.26 -16.58
C TRP A 436 -16.52 -0.56 -16.78
N VAL A 437 -17.46 -1.21 -17.49
CA VAL A 437 -18.74 -0.63 -17.87
C VAL A 437 -19.87 -1.36 -17.15
N ASP A 438 -19.97 -1.19 -15.83
CA ASP A 438 -21.19 -1.52 -15.10
C ASP A 438 -22.08 -0.24 -15.05
N PRO A 439 -23.25 -0.21 -15.72
CA PRO A 439 -24.07 1.00 -15.83
C PRO A 439 -24.56 1.53 -14.49
N ILE A 440 -24.68 0.67 -13.46
CA ILE A 440 -25.16 1.04 -12.11
C ILE A 440 -24.06 1.82 -11.35
N TYR A 441 -22.81 1.67 -11.76
CA TYR A 441 -21.65 2.18 -11.04
C TYR A 441 -20.77 3.10 -11.89
N THR A 442 -21.28 3.66 -12.97
CA THR A 442 -20.47 4.53 -13.83
C THR A 442 -20.10 5.84 -13.14
N VAL A 443 -18.94 6.38 -13.52
CA VAL A 443 -18.47 7.72 -13.14
C VAL A 443 -19.57 8.78 -13.36
N GLN A 444 -20.42 8.62 -14.39
CA GLN A 444 -21.54 9.51 -14.69
C GLN A 444 -22.63 9.50 -13.61
N GLY A 445 -22.97 8.33 -13.04
CA GLY A 445 -23.92 8.25 -11.93
C GLY A 445 -23.43 8.96 -10.68
N ARG A 446 -22.11 8.96 -10.46
CA ARG A 446 -21.45 9.63 -9.34
C ARG A 446 -21.32 11.14 -9.55
N LEU A 447 -21.00 11.58 -10.76
CA LEU A 447 -20.99 13.00 -11.13
C LEU A 447 -22.40 13.63 -11.01
N ALA A 448 -23.44 12.87 -11.37
CA ALA A 448 -24.83 13.33 -11.24
C ALA A 448 -25.29 13.44 -9.78
N ALA A 449 -24.69 12.68 -8.86
CA ALA A 449 -25.07 12.69 -7.44
C ALA A 449 -24.32 13.73 -6.58
N GLY A 450 -23.58 14.66 -7.17
CA GLY A 450 -22.98 15.80 -6.45
C GLY A 450 -21.64 15.50 -5.78
N MET A 451 -20.69 14.91 -6.51
CA MET A 451 -19.34 14.51 -6.05
C MET A 451 -18.51 15.57 -5.33
N LEU A 452 -18.87 16.82 -5.41
CA LEU A 452 -18.15 17.94 -4.80
C LEU A 452 -19.09 18.85 -4.01
N ASP A 453 -20.04 18.28 -3.27
CA ASP A 453 -20.85 19.08 -2.37
C ASP A 453 -19.98 19.55 -1.19
N PRO A 454 -19.59 20.86 -1.14
CA PRO A 454 -18.73 21.39 -0.09
C PRO A 454 -19.39 21.33 1.30
N ASN A 455 -20.69 20.99 1.38
CA ASN A 455 -21.41 20.90 2.64
C ASN A 455 -21.30 19.51 3.27
N LYS A 456 -20.79 18.51 2.57
CA LYS A 456 -20.60 17.16 3.13
C LYS A 456 -19.56 17.17 4.25
N PRO A 457 -19.79 16.41 5.34
CA PRO A 457 -18.89 16.41 6.51
C PRO A 457 -17.45 16.11 6.18
N GLY A 458 -17.18 15.07 5.38
CA GLY A 458 -15.85 14.67 5.00
C GLY A 458 -15.14 15.71 4.14
N ILE A 459 -15.84 16.39 3.22
CA ILE A 459 -15.24 17.44 2.39
C ILE A 459 -14.82 18.64 3.26
N LYS A 460 -15.66 19.07 4.21
CA LYS A 460 -15.30 20.14 5.16
C LYS A 460 -14.06 19.80 5.98
N GLN A 461 -13.99 18.57 6.48
CA GLN A 461 -12.84 18.10 7.25
C GLN A 461 -11.58 18.03 6.41
N ASN A 462 -11.67 17.49 5.18
CA ASN A 462 -10.54 17.43 4.25
C ASN A 462 -9.98 18.81 3.94
N VAL A 463 -10.82 19.81 3.67
CA VAL A 463 -10.39 21.18 3.42
C VAL A 463 -9.66 21.78 4.65
N ALA A 464 -10.22 21.61 5.84
CA ALA A 464 -9.62 22.11 7.07
C ALA A 464 -8.25 21.45 7.35
N ASP A 465 -8.17 20.13 7.22
CA ASP A 465 -6.93 19.38 7.42
C ASP A 465 -5.88 19.73 6.35
N LEU A 466 -6.28 19.86 5.10
CA LEU A 466 -5.39 20.24 4.01
C LEU A 466 -4.76 21.64 4.25
N VAL A 467 -5.60 22.63 4.60
CA VAL A 467 -5.11 23.99 4.92
C VAL A 467 -4.12 23.96 6.08
N ARG A 468 -4.39 23.19 7.14
CA ARG A 468 -3.50 23.06 8.28
C ARG A 468 -2.15 22.46 7.88
N VAL A 469 -2.15 21.35 7.16
CA VAL A 469 -0.92 20.66 6.73
C VAL A 469 -0.11 21.53 5.76
N MET A 470 -0.75 22.17 4.78
CA MET A 470 -0.08 23.06 3.83
C MET A 470 0.52 24.30 4.50
N ALA A 471 -0.11 24.81 5.57
CA ALA A 471 0.45 25.92 6.35
C ALA A 471 1.75 25.53 7.07
N HIS A 472 1.93 24.25 7.40
CA HIS A 472 3.12 23.74 8.09
C HIS A 472 4.19 23.22 7.13
N THR A 473 3.81 22.46 6.10
CA THR A 473 4.76 21.78 5.20
C THR A 473 4.95 22.47 3.85
N GLY A 474 4.18 23.53 3.57
CA GLY A 474 4.08 24.12 2.24
C GLY A 474 3.12 23.38 1.30
N PRO A 475 2.94 23.86 0.08
CA PRO A 475 2.01 23.24 -0.88
C PRO A 475 2.50 21.88 -1.34
N PHE A 476 1.56 20.93 -1.49
CA PHE A 476 1.81 19.61 -2.05
C PHE A 476 0.64 19.17 -2.95
N VAL A 477 0.87 18.18 -3.79
CA VAL A 477 -0.13 17.70 -4.75
C VAL A 477 -0.93 16.56 -4.13
N LEU A 478 -2.27 16.65 -4.20
CA LEU A 478 -3.17 15.66 -3.62
C LEU A 478 -3.18 14.32 -4.39
N TYR A 479 -3.03 14.39 -5.72
CA TYR A 479 -2.91 13.23 -6.59
C TYR A 479 -1.84 13.50 -7.63
N ASN A 480 -0.83 12.68 -7.67
CA ASN A 480 0.19 12.66 -8.70
C ASN A 480 0.10 11.38 -9.49
#